data_1a8ea146f82a959e3ccccc3dc6b8d5cd
#
_entry.id   1a8ea146f82a959e3ccccc3dc6b8d5cd
#
_cell.length_a   1.000
_cell.length_b   1.000
_cell.length_c   1.000
_cell.angle_alpha   90.00
_cell.angle_beta   90.00
_cell.angle_gamma   90.00
#
_symmetry.space_group_name_H-M   'P 1'
#
loop_
_entity.id
_entity.type
_entity.pdbx_description
1 polymer ?
#
loop_
_entity_poly.entity_id
_entity_poly.type
_entity_poly.pdbx_seq_one_letter_code
_entity_poly.pdbx_strand_id
1 'polypeptide(L)'
;MPVTDSSGNATLRKVAVIGNPNTGKSTLFNALTGMQSRTGNFPGVTVEKKVGRLHLENRVVDLIDLPGTYSLSPRTPDEMVSVEVLLGRQQDVGEIDAVVCIVDASNLERNFYLLSQVLDLGLPTILVLNMWDVAQARQVSIDVEGLRQRLGVQVIVCEAHRRMGVHELRQAIIHSDTLIAPERPRPFPEKFYSECKLLHKTLSALGSRKLPFYLVERLLIDVGGHVEKQLTAQHGELLTSAISGARTRLKEAGCRVPIVEAKARYKWARETLDGIASAPKTRINTRSDRIDR
;
A
#
# COMPACT_ATOMS: atom_id res chain seq x y z
N MET A 1 13.50 -21.19 14.07
CA MET A 1 12.72 -21.68 15.21
C MET A 1 11.43 -20.88 15.26
N PRO A 2 10.24 -21.48 15.49
CA PRO A 2 9.02 -20.72 15.60
C PRO A 2 9.13 -19.76 16.78
N VAL A 3 8.81 -18.48 16.55
CA VAL A 3 8.66 -17.52 17.65
C VAL A 3 7.36 -17.89 18.37
N THR A 4 7.50 -18.60 19.47
CA THR A 4 6.38 -18.84 20.37
C THR A 4 6.36 -17.67 21.38
N ASP A 5 5.17 -17.19 21.73
CA ASP A 5 5.04 -16.33 22.92
C ASP A 5 5.41 -17.12 24.19
N SER A 6 5.56 -16.42 25.32
CA SER A 6 5.90 -17.01 26.62
C SER A 6 4.90 -18.08 27.13
N SER A 7 3.82 -18.34 26.41
CA SER A 7 2.76 -19.33 26.70
C SER A 7 2.76 -20.54 25.76
N GLY A 8 3.71 -20.61 24.80
CA GLY A 8 3.82 -21.76 23.86
C GLY A 8 2.78 -21.77 22.72
N ASN A 9 1.98 -20.69 22.57
CA ASN A 9 1.02 -20.54 21.50
C ASN A 9 1.70 -19.98 20.23
N ALA A 10 1.40 -20.56 19.07
CA ALA A 10 1.83 -20.02 17.80
C ALA A 10 1.31 -18.58 17.65
N THR A 11 2.21 -17.61 17.53
CA THR A 11 1.82 -16.20 17.36
C THR A 11 1.02 -16.06 16.07
N LEU A 12 -0.24 -15.67 16.20
CA LEU A 12 -1.12 -15.43 15.06
C LEU A 12 -0.65 -14.18 14.32
N ARG A 13 -0.17 -14.37 13.09
CA ARG A 13 0.27 -13.26 12.24
C ARG A 13 -0.87 -12.69 11.43
N LYS A 14 -0.76 -11.42 11.07
CA LYS A 14 -1.75 -10.70 10.29
C LYS A 14 -1.10 -10.07 9.08
N VAL A 15 -1.58 -10.44 7.90
CA VAL A 15 -1.08 -9.93 6.63
C VAL A 15 -2.22 -9.22 5.89
N ALA A 16 -2.02 -7.96 5.57
CA ALA A 16 -3.00 -7.19 4.80
C ALA A 16 -2.79 -7.41 3.29
N VAL A 17 -3.89 -7.52 2.54
CA VAL A 17 -3.88 -7.62 1.08
C VAL A 17 -4.48 -6.36 0.50
N ILE A 18 -3.72 -5.68 -0.34
CA ILE A 18 -4.13 -4.43 -0.99
C ILE A 18 -3.78 -4.45 -2.48
N GLY A 19 -4.47 -3.67 -3.26
CA GLY A 19 -4.20 -3.49 -4.70
C GLY A 19 -5.21 -2.58 -5.35
N ASN A 20 -4.91 -2.14 -6.56
CA ASN A 20 -5.84 -1.34 -7.34
C ASN A 20 -7.11 -2.15 -7.67
N PRO A 21 -8.25 -1.48 -7.92
CA PRO A 21 -9.41 -2.15 -8.47
C PRO A 21 -9.05 -2.92 -9.77
N ASN A 22 -9.66 -4.09 -9.93
CA ASN A 22 -9.49 -4.96 -11.11
C ASN A 22 -8.08 -5.57 -11.31
N THR A 23 -7.21 -5.57 -10.30
CA THR A 23 -5.92 -6.28 -10.35
C THR A 23 -6.01 -7.78 -10.06
N GLY A 24 -7.23 -8.32 -9.90
CA GLY A 24 -7.45 -9.72 -9.54
C GLY A 24 -7.28 -10.02 -8.04
N LYS A 25 -7.30 -9.00 -7.18
CA LYS A 25 -7.14 -9.12 -5.72
C LYS A 25 -8.09 -10.15 -5.10
N SER A 26 -9.40 -10.05 -5.35
CA SER A 26 -10.39 -10.98 -4.81
C SER A 26 -10.23 -12.40 -5.32
N THR A 27 -9.84 -12.58 -6.60
CA THR A 27 -9.56 -13.90 -7.17
C THR A 27 -8.37 -14.54 -6.45
N LEU A 28 -7.30 -13.78 -6.24
CA LEU A 28 -6.09 -14.26 -5.57
C LEU A 28 -6.35 -14.55 -4.08
N PHE A 29 -7.08 -13.68 -3.40
CA PHE A 29 -7.51 -13.89 -2.02
C PHE A 29 -8.30 -15.19 -1.86
N ASN A 30 -9.28 -15.43 -2.74
CA ASN A 30 -10.07 -16.67 -2.72
C ASN A 30 -9.22 -17.91 -3.05
N ALA A 31 -8.26 -17.78 -3.98
CA ALA A 31 -7.35 -18.88 -4.30
C ALA A 31 -6.43 -19.25 -3.12
N LEU A 32 -5.98 -18.26 -2.34
CA LEU A 32 -5.15 -18.46 -1.15
C LEU A 32 -5.93 -19.08 0.01
N THR A 33 -7.15 -18.61 0.26
CA THR A 33 -7.95 -18.99 1.43
C THR A 33 -8.86 -20.19 1.19
N GLY A 34 -8.94 -20.70 -0.05
CA GLY A 34 -9.86 -21.79 -0.43
C GLY A 34 -11.33 -21.40 -0.27
N MET A 35 -11.66 -20.12 -0.46
CA MET A 35 -12.98 -19.53 -0.27
C MET A 35 -13.50 -19.56 1.20
N GLN A 36 -12.66 -19.96 2.14
CA GLN A 36 -12.97 -19.92 3.57
C GLN A 36 -12.57 -18.57 4.14
N SER A 37 -13.51 -17.65 4.19
CA SER A 37 -13.32 -16.33 4.79
C SER A 37 -14.49 -15.95 5.69
N ARG A 38 -14.19 -15.21 6.74
CA ARG A 38 -15.20 -14.56 7.58
C ARG A 38 -15.43 -13.17 7.03
N THR A 39 -16.70 -12.80 6.87
CA THR A 39 -17.10 -11.47 6.42
C THR A 39 -17.79 -10.74 7.58
N GLY A 40 -17.63 -9.43 7.61
CA GLY A 40 -18.24 -8.52 8.57
C GLY A 40 -18.03 -7.09 8.09
N ASN A 41 -18.25 -6.10 8.92
CA ASN A 41 -17.90 -4.73 8.64
C ASN A 41 -16.83 -4.25 9.60
N PHE A 42 -16.01 -3.31 9.16
CA PHE A 42 -15.12 -2.59 10.07
C PHE A 42 -15.95 -1.73 11.03
N PRO A 43 -15.59 -1.65 12.31
CA PRO A 43 -16.36 -0.87 13.29
C PRO A 43 -16.52 0.60 12.88
N GLY A 44 -17.76 1.08 12.95
CA GLY A 44 -18.12 2.50 12.72
C GLY A 44 -18.19 2.94 11.26
N VAL A 45 -18.03 2.02 10.30
CA VAL A 45 -18.08 2.31 8.86
C VAL A 45 -18.85 1.23 8.09
N THR A 46 -19.22 1.53 6.84
CA THR A 46 -19.94 0.60 5.95
C THR A 46 -19.02 -0.30 5.14
N VAL A 47 -17.73 -0.26 5.40
CA VAL A 47 -16.70 -1.01 4.65
C VAL A 47 -16.70 -2.47 5.09
N GLU A 48 -16.81 -3.38 4.12
CA GLU A 48 -16.74 -4.80 4.35
C GLU A 48 -15.33 -5.23 4.82
N LYS A 49 -15.29 -5.99 5.91
CA LYS A 49 -14.10 -6.65 6.42
C LYS A 49 -14.13 -8.11 6.01
N LYS A 50 -13.14 -8.56 5.28
CA LYS A 50 -12.99 -9.95 4.88
C LYS A 50 -11.67 -10.50 5.39
N VAL A 51 -11.73 -11.57 6.21
CA VAL A 51 -10.58 -12.21 6.80
C VAL A 51 -10.56 -13.69 6.42
N GLY A 52 -9.50 -14.13 5.76
CA GLY A 52 -9.22 -15.52 5.48
C GLY A 52 -8.10 -16.04 6.37
N ARG A 53 -8.11 -17.32 6.68
CA ARG A 53 -7.08 -17.94 7.52
C ARG A 53 -6.25 -18.93 6.71
N LEU A 54 -4.94 -18.75 6.74
CA LEU A 54 -3.98 -19.67 6.14
C LEU A 54 -3.36 -20.53 7.22
N HIS A 55 -3.31 -21.84 6.96
CA HIS A 55 -2.64 -22.81 7.82
C HIS A 55 -1.53 -23.49 7.01
N LEU A 56 -0.33 -23.54 7.56
CA LEU A 56 0.76 -24.36 7.04
C LEU A 56 1.61 -24.85 8.21
N GLU A 57 1.70 -26.19 8.36
CA GLU A 57 2.40 -26.81 9.49
C GLU A 57 1.92 -26.21 10.83
N ASN A 58 2.82 -25.63 11.61
CA ASN A 58 2.54 -25.02 12.91
C ASN A 58 2.34 -23.50 12.84
N ARG A 59 2.13 -22.93 11.65
CA ARG A 59 1.95 -21.48 11.43
C ARG A 59 0.53 -21.17 11.02
N VAL A 60 0.00 -20.09 11.59
CA VAL A 60 -1.34 -19.56 11.26
C VAL A 60 -1.20 -18.09 10.92
N VAL A 61 -1.77 -17.70 9.77
CA VAL A 61 -1.79 -16.32 9.31
C VAL A 61 -3.21 -15.90 8.98
N ASP A 62 -3.68 -14.83 9.58
CA ASP A 62 -4.93 -14.17 9.18
C ASP A 62 -4.63 -13.19 8.04
N LEU A 63 -5.28 -13.45 6.90
CA LEU A 63 -5.18 -12.65 5.69
C LEU A 63 -6.35 -11.66 5.66
N ILE A 64 -6.07 -10.36 5.67
CA ILE A 64 -7.08 -9.31 5.75
C ILE A 64 -7.21 -8.65 4.39
N ASP A 65 -8.36 -8.83 3.73
CA ASP A 65 -8.65 -8.20 2.44
C ASP A 65 -9.05 -6.74 2.65
N LEU A 66 -8.25 -5.82 2.14
CA LEU A 66 -8.57 -4.40 2.16
C LEU A 66 -9.33 -3.99 0.89
N PRO A 67 -10.20 -2.98 0.96
CA PRO A 67 -10.87 -2.44 -0.22
C PRO A 67 -9.87 -2.09 -1.33
N GLY A 68 -10.24 -2.40 -2.58
CA GLY A 68 -9.45 -2.00 -3.74
C GLY A 68 -9.42 -0.49 -3.87
N THR A 69 -8.22 0.09 -3.94
CA THR A 69 -8.06 1.54 -4.04
C THR A 69 -6.95 1.92 -5.02
N TYR A 70 -7.05 3.10 -5.60
CA TYR A 70 -5.98 3.67 -6.43
C TYR A 70 -4.97 4.48 -5.61
N SER A 71 -5.30 4.81 -4.37
CA SER A 71 -4.48 5.67 -3.52
C SER A 71 -4.80 5.45 -2.04
N LEU A 72 -3.81 5.60 -1.17
CA LEU A 72 -3.96 5.69 0.28
C LEU A 72 -4.10 7.16 0.74
N SER A 73 -4.88 7.96 0.00
CA SER A 73 -5.18 9.36 0.31
C SER A 73 -6.63 9.49 0.78
N PRO A 74 -6.92 9.22 2.07
CA PRO A 74 -8.27 9.11 2.56
C PRO A 74 -8.95 10.49 2.60
N ARG A 75 -10.09 10.62 1.93
CA ARG A 75 -10.96 11.80 1.96
C ARG A 75 -12.20 11.58 2.82
N THR A 76 -12.60 10.33 2.98
CA THR A 76 -13.76 9.90 3.74
C THR A 76 -13.36 8.95 4.88
N PRO A 77 -14.21 8.77 5.91
CA PRO A 77 -13.98 7.77 6.95
C PRO A 77 -13.81 6.35 6.39
N ASP A 78 -14.58 6.00 5.37
CA ASP A 78 -14.52 4.67 4.73
C ASP A 78 -13.16 4.43 4.04
N GLU A 79 -12.62 5.44 3.35
CA GLU A 79 -11.28 5.35 2.75
C GLU A 79 -10.17 5.29 3.80
N MET A 80 -10.42 5.89 4.99
CA MET A 80 -9.47 5.87 6.09
C MET A 80 -9.25 4.47 6.68
N VAL A 81 -10.23 3.56 6.56
CA VAL A 81 -10.15 2.20 7.11
C VAL A 81 -8.89 1.47 6.65
N SER A 82 -8.59 1.49 5.35
CA SER A 82 -7.39 0.82 4.83
C SER A 82 -6.10 1.39 5.45
N VAL A 83 -6.05 2.70 5.63
CA VAL A 83 -4.90 3.38 6.26
C VAL A 83 -4.79 3.02 7.74
N GLU A 84 -5.90 3.05 8.48
CA GLU A 84 -5.94 2.69 9.91
C GLU A 84 -5.55 1.23 10.13
N VAL A 85 -6.00 0.31 9.29
CA VAL A 85 -5.60 -1.10 9.34
C VAL A 85 -4.10 -1.24 9.10
N LEU A 86 -3.58 -0.63 8.02
CA LEU A 86 -2.16 -0.71 7.67
C LEU A 86 -1.24 -0.05 8.70
N LEU A 87 -1.74 0.95 9.43
CA LEU A 87 -1.02 1.60 10.53
C LEU A 87 -1.19 0.87 11.88
N GLY A 88 -1.91 -0.27 11.91
CA GLY A 88 -2.18 -1.02 13.13
C GLY A 88 -3.06 -0.30 14.15
N ARG A 89 -3.84 0.70 13.71
CA ARG A 89 -4.67 1.56 14.58
C ARG A 89 -6.12 1.09 14.65
N GLN A 90 -6.51 0.14 13.84
CA GLN A 90 -7.85 -0.46 13.88
C GLN A 90 -7.92 -1.49 15.02
N GLN A 91 -8.70 -1.19 16.07
CA GLN A 91 -8.70 -1.96 17.34
C GLN A 91 -9.03 -3.44 17.17
N ASP A 92 -9.96 -3.78 16.27
CA ASP A 92 -10.43 -5.15 16.03
C ASP A 92 -9.50 -5.94 15.09
N VAL A 93 -8.48 -5.30 14.53
CA VAL A 93 -7.44 -5.92 13.69
C VAL A 93 -6.11 -5.94 14.44
N GLY A 94 -5.70 -4.83 15.04
CA GLY A 94 -4.39 -4.66 15.68
C GLY A 94 -3.26 -4.48 14.66
N GLU A 95 -2.03 -4.79 15.06
CA GLU A 95 -0.84 -4.60 14.23
C GLU A 95 -0.80 -5.54 13.03
N ILE A 96 -0.30 -5.04 11.91
CA ILE A 96 -0.08 -5.78 10.66
C ILE A 96 1.40 -6.13 10.56
N ASP A 97 1.69 -7.41 10.36
CA ASP A 97 3.07 -7.93 10.27
C ASP A 97 3.68 -7.73 8.88
N ALA A 98 2.85 -7.81 7.83
CA ALA A 98 3.29 -7.62 6.44
C ALA A 98 2.13 -7.22 5.53
N VAL A 99 2.46 -6.72 4.34
CA VAL A 99 1.50 -6.34 3.30
C VAL A 99 1.76 -7.11 2.02
N VAL A 100 0.71 -7.65 1.43
CA VAL A 100 0.71 -8.17 0.05
C VAL A 100 0.12 -7.10 -0.85
N CYS A 101 0.95 -6.46 -1.66
CA CYS A 101 0.53 -5.46 -2.64
C CYS A 101 0.38 -6.11 -4.02
N ILE A 102 -0.85 -6.18 -4.53
CA ILE A 102 -1.17 -6.83 -5.81
C ILE A 102 -1.27 -5.75 -6.89
N VAL A 103 -0.48 -5.93 -7.96
CA VAL A 103 -0.43 -5.04 -9.11
C VAL A 103 -0.75 -5.80 -10.39
N ASP A 104 -1.33 -5.10 -11.35
CA ASP A 104 -1.49 -5.59 -12.72
C ASP A 104 -0.15 -5.47 -13.46
N ALA A 105 0.47 -6.60 -13.80
CA ALA A 105 1.74 -6.68 -14.50
C ALA A 105 1.71 -6.02 -15.89
N SER A 106 0.54 -5.91 -16.49
CA SER A 106 0.36 -5.24 -17.79
C SER A 106 0.27 -3.71 -17.71
N ASN A 107 0.20 -3.14 -16.46
CA ASN A 107 0.03 -1.70 -16.24
C ASN A 107 0.78 -1.23 -14.98
N LEU A 108 2.09 -1.50 -14.92
CA LEU A 108 2.90 -1.28 -13.72
C LEU A 108 2.96 0.20 -13.31
N GLU A 109 3.17 1.14 -14.24
CA GLU A 109 3.33 2.55 -13.90
C GLU A 109 2.13 3.09 -13.10
N ARG A 110 0.91 2.74 -13.50
CA ARG A 110 -0.31 3.13 -12.78
C ARG A 110 -0.40 2.48 -11.41
N ASN A 111 -0.05 1.20 -11.30
CA ASN A 111 -0.16 0.46 -10.05
C ASN A 111 0.94 0.83 -9.04
N PHE A 112 2.09 1.27 -9.53
CA PHE A 112 3.22 1.70 -8.70
C PHE A 112 2.96 3.00 -7.95
N TYR A 113 1.94 3.77 -8.35
CA TYR A 113 1.46 4.88 -7.56
C TYR A 113 1.01 4.41 -6.17
N LEU A 114 0.11 3.42 -6.11
CA LEU A 114 -0.34 2.83 -4.85
C LEU A 114 0.81 2.11 -4.13
N LEU A 115 1.63 1.33 -4.86
CA LEU A 115 2.79 0.64 -4.29
C LEU A 115 3.72 1.62 -3.56
N SER A 116 4.01 2.79 -4.15
CA SER A 116 4.86 3.79 -3.50
C SER A 116 4.28 4.29 -2.17
N GLN A 117 2.96 4.38 -2.04
CA GLN A 117 2.30 4.75 -0.79
C GLN A 117 2.30 3.61 0.24
N VAL A 118 2.18 2.35 -0.21
CA VAL A 118 2.33 1.17 0.65
C VAL A 118 3.73 1.10 1.23
N LEU A 119 4.76 1.29 0.39
CA LEU A 119 6.15 1.29 0.84
C LEU A 119 6.47 2.45 1.81
N ASP A 120 5.80 3.61 1.68
CA ASP A 120 5.93 4.73 2.63
C ASP A 120 5.50 4.37 4.05
N LEU A 121 4.67 3.34 4.24
CA LEU A 121 4.26 2.87 5.56
C LEU A 121 5.41 2.17 6.31
N GLY A 122 6.43 1.69 5.60
CA GLY A 122 7.59 1.00 6.18
C GLY A 122 7.26 -0.38 6.75
N LEU A 123 6.25 -1.06 6.18
CA LEU A 123 5.89 -2.43 6.53
C LEU A 123 6.60 -3.42 5.61
N PRO A 124 6.98 -4.62 6.10
CA PRO A 124 7.41 -5.71 5.25
C PRO A 124 6.39 -5.95 4.14
N THR A 125 6.85 -5.99 2.88
CA THR A 125 5.95 -5.99 1.72
C THR A 125 6.31 -7.11 0.76
N ILE A 126 5.29 -7.84 0.29
CA ILE A 126 5.36 -8.78 -0.83
C ILE A 126 4.67 -8.11 -2.02
N LEU A 127 5.38 -7.91 -3.11
CA LEU A 127 4.82 -7.42 -4.36
C LEU A 127 4.37 -8.59 -5.23
N VAL A 128 3.12 -8.59 -5.63
CA VAL A 128 2.55 -9.61 -6.52
C VAL A 128 2.30 -8.99 -7.89
N LEU A 129 2.99 -9.51 -8.91
CA LEU A 129 2.76 -9.21 -10.31
C LEU A 129 1.68 -10.16 -10.83
N ASN A 130 0.41 -9.78 -10.71
CA ASN A 130 -0.71 -10.57 -11.21
C ASN A 130 -1.04 -10.22 -12.66
N MET A 131 -1.90 -11.00 -13.30
CA MET A 131 -2.23 -10.86 -14.74
C MET A 131 -1.00 -10.99 -15.63
N TRP A 132 -0.11 -11.90 -15.28
CA TRP A 132 1.12 -12.13 -16.02
C TRP A 132 0.87 -12.55 -17.48
N ASP A 133 -0.13 -13.38 -17.71
CA ASP A 133 -0.60 -13.76 -19.04
C ASP A 133 -1.03 -12.56 -19.89
N VAL A 134 -1.69 -11.58 -19.29
CA VAL A 134 -2.07 -10.33 -19.97
C VAL A 134 -0.84 -9.51 -20.33
N ALA A 135 0.13 -9.42 -19.41
CA ALA A 135 1.40 -8.74 -19.67
C ALA A 135 2.16 -9.40 -20.83
N GLN A 136 2.27 -10.75 -20.83
CA GLN A 136 2.87 -11.51 -21.91
C GLN A 136 2.14 -11.31 -23.25
N ALA A 137 0.81 -11.38 -23.25
CA ALA A 137 0.00 -11.15 -24.45
C ALA A 137 0.18 -9.74 -25.01
N ARG A 138 0.46 -8.75 -24.14
CA ARG A 138 0.79 -7.37 -24.52
C ARG A 138 2.28 -7.15 -24.83
N GLN A 139 3.08 -8.21 -24.81
CA GLN A 139 4.52 -8.16 -25.02
C GLN A 139 5.25 -7.21 -24.05
N VAL A 140 4.74 -7.10 -22.82
CA VAL A 140 5.42 -6.40 -21.72
C VAL A 140 6.50 -7.34 -21.18
N SER A 141 7.77 -6.92 -21.29
CA SER A 141 8.89 -7.61 -20.67
C SER A 141 9.17 -7.00 -19.30
N ILE A 142 9.35 -7.83 -18.29
CA ILE A 142 9.63 -7.39 -16.90
C ILE A 142 10.80 -8.21 -16.37
N ASP A 143 11.88 -7.53 -15.99
CA ASP A 143 12.96 -8.12 -15.21
C ASP A 143 12.55 -8.21 -13.75
N VAL A 144 12.01 -9.38 -13.36
CA VAL A 144 11.49 -9.64 -12.01
C VAL A 144 12.60 -9.59 -10.97
N GLU A 145 13.80 -10.10 -11.30
CA GLU A 145 14.93 -10.09 -10.36
C GLU A 145 15.50 -8.69 -10.17
N GLY A 146 15.66 -7.93 -11.25
CA GLY A 146 16.04 -6.52 -11.17
C GLY A 146 15.04 -5.68 -10.39
N LEU A 147 13.74 -5.98 -10.52
CA LEU A 147 12.69 -5.31 -9.74
C LEU A 147 12.78 -5.64 -8.25
N ARG A 148 13.03 -6.91 -7.91
CA ARG A 148 13.23 -7.36 -6.53
C ARG A 148 14.40 -6.64 -5.86
N GLN A 149 15.52 -6.55 -6.56
CA GLN A 149 16.72 -5.87 -6.06
C GLN A 149 16.48 -4.37 -5.91
N ARG A 150 15.82 -3.74 -6.88
CA ARG A 150 15.57 -2.28 -6.88
C ARG A 150 14.61 -1.83 -5.78
N LEU A 151 13.59 -2.62 -5.50
CA LEU A 151 12.59 -2.31 -4.48
C LEU A 151 12.96 -2.84 -3.09
N GLY A 152 13.87 -3.81 -2.99
CA GLY A 152 14.19 -4.48 -1.72
C GLY A 152 13.02 -5.28 -1.14
N VAL A 153 12.11 -5.78 -2.00
CA VAL A 153 10.94 -6.56 -1.59
C VAL A 153 10.91 -7.91 -2.29
N GLN A 154 10.22 -8.88 -1.70
CA GLN A 154 9.93 -10.13 -2.39
C GLN A 154 8.92 -9.88 -3.50
N VAL A 155 9.23 -10.35 -4.73
CA VAL A 155 8.36 -10.21 -5.91
C VAL A 155 7.92 -11.59 -6.36
N ILE A 156 6.61 -11.78 -6.52
CA ILE A 156 6.01 -13.06 -6.94
C ILE A 156 5.13 -12.81 -8.16
N VAL A 157 5.33 -13.64 -9.18
CA VAL A 157 4.53 -13.62 -10.41
C VAL A 157 3.33 -14.52 -10.23
N CYS A 158 2.13 -14.02 -10.60
CA CYS A 158 0.89 -14.77 -10.49
C CYS A 158 -0.01 -14.64 -11.72
N GLU A 159 -0.74 -15.73 -11.97
CA GLU A 159 -1.96 -15.74 -12.80
C GLU A 159 -3.09 -16.33 -11.95
N ALA A 160 -3.77 -15.47 -11.20
CA ALA A 160 -4.70 -15.89 -10.14
C ALA A 160 -5.81 -16.83 -10.66
N HIS A 161 -6.32 -16.61 -11.87
CA HIS A 161 -7.36 -17.45 -12.50
C HIS A 161 -6.87 -18.85 -12.89
N ARG A 162 -5.56 -19.03 -13.12
CA ARG A 162 -4.92 -20.32 -13.40
C ARG A 162 -4.24 -20.92 -12.17
N ARG A 163 -4.30 -20.24 -11.04
CA ARG A 163 -3.59 -20.60 -9.79
C ARG A 163 -2.08 -20.68 -9.92
N MET A 164 -1.48 -20.12 -10.97
CA MET A 164 -0.03 -20.03 -11.11
C MET A 164 0.53 -19.03 -10.08
N GLY A 165 1.63 -19.36 -9.42
CA GLY A 165 2.27 -18.53 -8.40
C GLY A 165 1.55 -18.48 -7.05
N VAL A 166 0.36 -19.11 -6.91
CA VAL A 166 -0.42 -19.09 -5.67
C VAL A 166 0.28 -19.87 -4.54
N HIS A 167 0.94 -20.97 -4.89
CA HIS A 167 1.69 -21.77 -3.91
C HIS A 167 2.88 -20.99 -3.36
N GLU A 168 3.66 -20.38 -4.24
CA GLU A 168 4.82 -19.55 -3.90
C GLU A 168 4.41 -18.33 -3.05
N LEU A 169 3.30 -17.68 -3.40
CA LEU A 169 2.76 -16.58 -2.63
C LEU A 169 2.30 -17.04 -1.25
N ARG A 170 1.65 -18.20 -1.15
CA ARG A 170 1.24 -18.77 0.13
C ARG A 170 2.44 -19.05 1.03
N GLN A 171 3.53 -19.59 0.49
CA GLN A 171 4.78 -19.81 1.22
C GLN A 171 5.38 -18.49 1.71
N ALA A 172 5.45 -17.47 0.84
CA ALA A 172 5.96 -16.16 1.20
C ALA A 172 5.14 -15.49 2.32
N ILE A 173 3.81 -15.59 2.29
CA ILE A 173 2.93 -15.04 3.32
C ILE A 173 3.16 -15.74 4.67
N ILE A 174 3.28 -17.06 4.69
CA ILE A 174 3.47 -17.83 5.91
C ILE A 174 4.85 -17.57 6.54
N HIS A 175 5.85 -17.28 5.69
CA HIS A 175 7.20 -16.92 6.12
C HIS A 175 7.41 -15.39 6.19
N SER A 176 6.35 -14.61 6.29
CA SER A 176 6.44 -13.14 6.35
C SER A 176 7.23 -12.61 7.54
N ASP A 177 7.51 -13.44 8.54
CA ASP A 177 8.40 -13.14 9.68
C ASP A 177 9.87 -12.97 9.30
N THR A 178 10.28 -13.49 8.15
CA THR A 178 11.64 -13.33 7.63
C THR A 178 11.80 -12.09 6.74
N LEU A 179 10.69 -11.43 6.41
CA LEU A 179 10.72 -10.25 5.57
C LEU A 179 11.24 -9.03 6.33
N ILE A 180 12.06 -8.26 5.65
CA ILE A 180 12.55 -6.98 6.14
C ILE A 180 11.74 -5.88 5.48
N ALA A 181 11.37 -4.86 6.24
CA ALA A 181 10.72 -3.68 5.67
C ALA A 181 11.68 -3.00 4.66
N PRO A 182 11.22 -2.70 3.45
CA PRO A 182 12.06 -2.06 2.44
C PRO A 182 12.38 -0.62 2.85
N GLU A 183 13.39 -0.06 2.19
CA GLU A 183 13.66 1.37 2.29
C GLU A 183 12.46 2.16 1.75
N ARG A 184 12.05 3.20 2.50
CA ARG A 184 10.93 4.03 2.09
C ARG A 184 11.25 4.82 0.82
N PRO A 185 10.38 4.82 -0.18
CA PRO A 185 10.48 5.73 -1.30
C PRO A 185 10.59 7.18 -0.81
N ARG A 186 11.38 7.96 -1.48
CA ARG A 186 11.48 9.40 -1.21
C ARG A 186 11.14 10.19 -2.48
N PRO A 187 9.89 10.10 -2.98
CA PRO A 187 9.54 10.71 -4.26
C PRO A 187 9.51 12.24 -4.24
N PHE A 188 9.31 12.84 -3.06
CA PHE A 188 9.17 14.29 -2.94
C PHE A 188 10.52 15.01 -2.87
N PRO A 189 10.56 16.32 -3.20
CA PRO A 189 11.73 17.14 -2.97
C PRO A 189 12.10 17.23 -1.48
N GLU A 190 13.40 17.41 -1.17
CA GLU A 190 13.89 17.48 0.22
C GLU A 190 13.19 18.59 1.05
N LYS A 191 12.80 19.68 0.41
CA LYS A 191 12.04 20.75 1.06
C LYS A 191 10.71 20.27 1.63
N PHE A 192 10.02 19.32 0.95
CA PHE A 192 8.79 18.72 1.45
C PHE A 192 9.04 17.95 2.76
N TYR A 193 10.08 17.11 2.80
CA TYR A 193 10.42 16.37 4.02
C TYR A 193 10.86 17.27 5.17
N SER A 194 11.52 18.39 4.87
CA SER A 194 11.89 19.39 5.87
C SER A 194 10.65 20.03 6.52
N GLU A 195 9.64 20.37 5.73
CA GLU A 195 8.37 20.88 6.25
C GLU A 195 7.59 19.82 7.03
N CYS A 196 7.60 18.54 6.58
CA CYS A 196 7.02 17.43 7.35
C CYS A 196 7.69 17.28 8.72
N LYS A 197 9.02 17.35 8.81
CA LYS A 197 9.77 17.28 10.07
C LYS A 197 9.41 18.44 11.00
N LEU A 198 9.28 19.65 10.46
CA LEU A 198 8.88 20.83 11.25
C LEU A 198 7.46 20.66 11.79
N LEU A 199 6.52 20.26 10.94
CA LEU A 199 5.12 20.05 11.33
C LEU A 199 5.01 18.90 12.36
N HIS A 200 5.78 17.84 12.21
CA HIS A 200 5.83 16.73 13.18
C HIS A 200 6.32 17.19 14.57
N LYS A 201 7.31 18.10 14.63
CA LYS A 201 7.74 18.72 15.89
C LYS A 201 6.62 19.53 16.54
N THR A 202 5.89 20.33 15.74
CA THR A 202 4.72 21.10 16.21
C THR A 202 3.65 20.18 16.79
N LEU A 203 3.28 19.13 16.06
CA LEU A 203 2.31 18.12 16.50
C LEU A 203 2.75 17.41 17.78
N SER A 204 4.03 17.10 17.91
CA SER A 204 4.60 16.50 19.12
C SER A 204 4.49 17.43 20.33
N ALA A 205 4.71 18.74 20.14
CA ALA A 205 4.55 19.75 21.18
C ALA A 205 3.06 19.94 21.58
N LEU A 206 2.13 19.72 20.65
CA LEU A 206 0.69 19.73 20.90
C LEU A 206 0.14 18.43 21.49
N GLY A 207 1.00 17.45 21.82
CA GLY A 207 0.60 16.18 22.44
C GLY A 207 0.42 15.00 21.50
N SER A 208 0.50 15.19 20.18
CA SER A 208 0.37 14.14 19.17
C SER A 208 1.71 13.44 18.85
N ARG A 209 2.48 13.08 19.89
CA ARG A 209 3.83 12.49 19.76
C ARG A 209 3.89 11.16 19.00
N LYS A 210 2.79 10.40 19.02
CA LYS A 210 2.71 9.06 18.41
C LYS A 210 2.11 9.09 17.00
N LEU A 211 1.93 10.28 16.38
CA LEU A 211 1.39 10.35 15.04
C LEU A 211 2.41 9.78 14.04
N PRO A 212 2.07 8.73 13.25
CA PRO A 212 2.95 8.18 12.23
C PRO A 212 3.37 9.25 11.21
N PHE A 213 4.63 9.22 10.79
CA PHE A 213 5.17 10.22 9.86
C PHE A 213 4.40 10.25 8.53
N TYR A 214 3.92 9.10 8.06
CA TYR A 214 3.01 9.00 6.92
C TYR A 214 1.79 9.93 7.05
N LEU A 215 1.14 9.98 8.22
CA LEU A 215 -0.01 10.87 8.44
C LEU A 215 0.38 12.36 8.47
N VAL A 216 1.60 12.67 8.86
CA VAL A 216 2.12 14.05 8.78
C VAL A 216 2.31 14.47 7.32
N GLU A 217 2.81 13.56 6.47
CA GLU A 217 2.88 13.78 5.02
C GLU A 217 1.48 13.98 4.43
N ARG A 218 0.51 13.12 4.80
CA ARG A 218 -0.88 13.27 4.38
C ARG A 218 -1.49 14.60 4.82
N LEU A 219 -1.19 15.05 6.03
CA LEU A 219 -1.66 16.33 6.56
C LEU A 219 -1.21 17.53 5.72
N LEU A 220 -0.02 17.47 5.11
CA LEU A 220 0.44 18.50 4.19
C LEU A 220 -0.17 18.38 2.79
N ILE A 221 -0.32 17.16 2.29
CA ILE A 221 -0.75 16.88 0.92
C ILE A 221 -2.26 16.98 0.76
N ASP A 222 -3.04 16.40 1.69
CA ASP A 222 -4.49 16.27 1.59
C ASP A 222 -5.19 17.52 2.11
N VAL A 223 -5.26 18.54 1.29
CA VAL A 223 -5.95 19.82 1.63
C VAL A 223 -7.41 19.55 1.93
N GLY A 224 -7.85 19.86 3.17
CA GLY A 224 -9.21 19.58 3.65
C GLY A 224 -9.53 18.10 3.80
N GLY A 225 -8.52 17.24 3.84
CA GLY A 225 -8.66 15.79 4.02
C GLY A 225 -9.14 15.40 5.41
N HIS A 226 -9.44 14.08 5.59
CA HIS A 226 -9.95 13.55 6.85
C HIS A 226 -9.00 13.81 8.03
N VAL A 227 -7.71 13.54 7.85
CA VAL A 227 -6.67 13.72 8.88
C VAL A 227 -6.55 15.20 9.31
N GLU A 228 -6.60 16.12 8.34
CA GLU A 228 -6.57 17.56 8.64
C GLU A 228 -7.78 17.99 9.47
N LYS A 229 -8.99 17.61 9.06
CA LYS A 229 -10.22 17.92 9.79
C LYS A 229 -10.20 17.40 11.23
N GLN A 230 -9.79 16.15 11.40
CA GLN A 230 -9.72 15.51 12.71
C GLN A 230 -8.71 16.22 13.64
N LEU A 231 -7.50 16.46 13.16
CA LEU A 231 -6.43 17.04 13.98
C LEU A 231 -6.65 18.54 14.23
N THR A 232 -7.18 19.30 13.26
CA THR A 232 -7.50 20.71 13.48
C THR A 232 -8.67 20.91 14.44
N ALA A 233 -9.66 20.01 14.43
CA ALA A 233 -10.72 20.01 15.45
C ALA A 233 -10.17 19.76 16.87
N GLN A 234 -9.11 18.95 16.99
CA GLN A 234 -8.46 18.65 18.27
C GLN A 234 -7.51 19.74 18.75
N HIS A 235 -6.73 20.37 17.86
CA HIS A 235 -5.62 21.27 18.20
C HIS A 235 -5.86 22.74 17.83
N GLY A 236 -6.98 23.06 17.18
CA GLY A 236 -7.45 24.42 16.89
C GLY A 236 -6.54 25.22 15.93
N GLU A 237 -6.53 26.54 16.15
CA GLU A 237 -5.87 27.50 15.27
C GLU A 237 -4.35 27.34 15.18
N LEU A 238 -3.69 26.87 16.25
CA LEU A 238 -2.24 26.68 16.24
C LEU A 238 -1.82 25.68 15.15
N LEU A 239 -2.54 24.56 15.04
CA LEU A 239 -2.24 23.56 14.01
C LEU A 239 -2.67 24.06 12.63
N THR A 240 -3.82 24.71 12.51
CA THR A 240 -4.30 25.27 11.25
C THR A 240 -3.29 26.27 10.66
N SER A 241 -2.76 27.16 11.49
CA SER A 241 -1.73 28.14 11.10
C SER A 241 -0.42 27.45 10.70
N ALA A 242 0.00 26.41 11.46
CA ALA A 242 1.21 25.66 11.14
C ALA A 242 1.11 24.94 9.78
N ILE A 243 -0.03 24.30 9.48
CA ILE A 243 -0.29 23.64 8.19
C ILE A 243 -0.30 24.67 7.06
N SER A 244 -1.03 25.77 7.21
CA SER A 244 -1.14 26.83 6.21
C SER A 244 0.23 27.44 5.92
N GLY A 245 1.00 27.77 6.96
CA GLY A 245 2.36 28.29 6.81
C GLY A 245 3.30 27.32 6.10
N ALA A 246 3.25 26.02 6.43
CA ALA A 246 4.04 25.00 5.75
C ALA A 246 3.68 24.88 4.26
N ARG A 247 2.39 24.89 3.92
CA ARG A 247 1.91 24.86 2.53
C ARG A 247 2.33 26.11 1.74
N THR A 248 2.34 27.27 2.39
CA THR A 248 2.82 28.53 1.77
C THR A 248 4.29 28.42 1.43
N ARG A 249 5.15 28.01 2.38
CA ARG A 249 6.59 27.80 2.13
C ARG A 249 6.87 26.75 1.06
N LEU A 250 6.06 25.67 1.02
CA LEU A 250 6.13 24.67 -0.05
C LEU A 250 5.78 25.27 -1.41
N LYS A 251 4.73 26.07 -1.49
CA LYS A 251 4.33 26.77 -2.73
C LYS A 251 5.43 27.69 -3.24
N GLU A 252 6.03 28.50 -2.37
CA GLU A 252 7.14 29.40 -2.68
C GLU A 252 8.37 28.64 -3.19
N ALA A 253 8.62 27.43 -2.65
CA ALA A 253 9.68 26.53 -3.11
C ALA A 253 9.33 25.73 -4.37
N GLY A 254 8.22 26.04 -5.06
CA GLY A 254 7.78 25.34 -6.28
C GLY A 254 7.13 23.96 -6.02
N CYS A 255 6.94 23.60 -4.76
CA CYS A 255 6.36 22.31 -4.33
C CYS A 255 4.87 22.49 -3.99
N ARG A 256 4.03 22.67 -5.01
CA ARG A 256 2.60 22.96 -4.80
C ARG A 256 1.83 21.68 -4.44
N VAL A 257 1.27 21.63 -3.24
CA VAL A 257 0.33 20.61 -2.82
C VAL A 257 -1.10 20.92 -3.31
N PRO A 258 -1.92 19.93 -3.68
CA PRO A 258 -1.67 18.47 -3.71
C PRO A 258 -0.97 18.00 -5.00
N ILE A 259 -0.78 18.83 -6.00
CA ILE A 259 -0.31 18.46 -7.35
C ILE A 259 1.07 17.77 -7.32
N VAL A 260 1.91 18.14 -6.38
CA VAL A 260 3.27 17.59 -6.23
C VAL A 260 3.25 16.06 -6.07
N GLU A 261 2.25 15.49 -5.40
CA GLU A 261 2.20 14.06 -5.12
C GLU A 261 2.10 13.25 -6.40
N ALA A 262 1.12 13.53 -7.25
CA ALA A 262 0.93 12.79 -8.48
C ALA A 262 2.19 12.86 -9.35
N LYS A 263 2.75 14.06 -9.54
CA LYS A 263 3.96 14.26 -10.33
C LYS A 263 5.15 13.47 -9.76
N ALA A 264 5.35 13.53 -8.45
CA ALA A 264 6.48 12.89 -7.78
C ALA A 264 6.38 11.36 -7.80
N ARG A 265 5.18 10.80 -7.51
CA ARG A 265 4.98 9.35 -7.48
C ARG A 265 5.01 8.71 -8.87
N TYR A 266 4.44 9.37 -9.90
CA TYR A 266 4.58 8.88 -11.27
C TYR A 266 6.02 9.02 -11.79
N LYS A 267 6.76 10.05 -11.38
CA LYS A 267 8.19 10.15 -11.68
C LYS A 267 8.95 8.98 -11.03
N TRP A 268 8.74 8.75 -9.75
CA TRP A 268 9.34 7.62 -9.04
C TRP A 268 8.98 6.27 -9.69
N ALA A 269 7.72 6.06 -10.07
CA ALA A 269 7.31 4.83 -10.73
C ALA A 269 8.07 4.61 -12.05
N ARG A 270 8.19 5.65 -12.89
CA ARG A 270 8.96 5.56 -14.14
C ARG A 270 10.43 5.29 -13.92
N GLU A 271 11.07 6.00 -12.97
CA GLU A 271 12.47 5.80 -12.61
C GLU A 271 12.73 4.39 -12.05
N THR A 272 11.78 3.86 -11.25
CA THR A 272 11.86 2.49 -10.73
C THR A 272 11.70 1.45 -11.84
N LEU A 273 10.91 1.71 -12.84
CA LEU A 273 10.65 0.79 -13.95
C LEU A 273 11.63 0.96 -15.11
N ASP A 274 12.46 1.99 -15.12
CA ASP A 274 13.43 2.24 -16.17
C ASP A 274 14.48 1.13 -16.23
N GLY A 275 14.61 0.52 -17.42
CA GLY A 275 15.46 -0.65 -17.65
C GLY A 275 14.93 -1.96 -17.03
N ILE A 276 13.83 -1.93 -16.27
CA ILE A 276 13.18 -3.10 -15.64
C ILE A 276 11.98 -3.58 -16.45
N ALA A 277 11.13 -2.66 -16.88
CA ALA A 277 9.94 -3.00 -17.65
C ALA A 277 9.95 -2.27 -18.99
N SER A 278 9.64 -2.99 -20.05
CA SER A 278 9.50 -2.44 -21.39
C SER A 278 8.20 -2.92 -22.02
N ALA A 279 7.48 -2.00 -22.64
CA ALA A 279 6.32 -2.31 -23.47
C ALA A 279 6.61 -1.93 -24.93
N PRO A 280 6.05 -2.63 -25.92
CA PRO A 280 6.23 -2.28 -27.30
C PRO A 280 5.69 -0.87 -27.55
N LYS A 281 6.42 -0.08 -28.34
CA LYS A 281 6.04 1.32 -28.68
C LYS A 281 4.72 1.43 -29.43
N THR A 282 4.25 0.35 -30.01
CA THR A 282 2.98 0.28 -30.76
C THR A 282 1.94 -0.44 -29.90
N ARG A 283 0.86 0.26 -29.56
CA ARG A 283 -0.26 -0.30 -28.81
C ARG A 283 -0.94 -1.37 -29.66
N ILE A 284 -0.76 -2.65 -29.30
CA ILE A 284 -1.49 -3.74 -29.94
C ILE A 284 -2.91 -3.68 -29.36
N ASN A 285 -3.89 -3.24 -30.20
CA ASN A 285 -5.30 -3.29 -29.84
C ASN A 285 -5.72 -4.74 -29.67
N THR A 286 -5.94 -5.17 -28.44
CA THR A 286 -6.47 -6.49 -28.13
C THR A 286 -7.99 -6.53 -28.38
N ARG A 287 -8.55 -7.74 -28.56
CA ARG A 287 -10.01 -7.90 -28.72
C ARG A 287 -10.81 -7.31 -27.54
N SER A 288 -10.25 -7.29 -26.34
CA SER A 288 -10.84 -6.69 -25.14
C SER A 288 -10.99 -5.17 -25.26
N ASP A 289 -10.01 -4.47 -25.87
CA ASP A 289 -10.08 -3.01 -26.09
C ASP A 289 -11.20 -2.60 -27.06
N ARG A 290 -11.80 -3.57 -27.78
CA ARG A 290 -12.96 -3.35 -28.68
C ARG A 290 -14.31 -3.49 -27.98
N ILE A 291 -14.35 -4.13 -26.80
CA ILE A 291 -15.59 -4.35 -26.03
C ILE A 291 -15.85 -3.17 -25.08
N ASP A 292 -14.79 -2.48 -24.65
CA ASP A 292 -14.84 -1.33 -23.74
C ASP A 292 -15.05 0.02 -24.48
N ARG A 293 -15.36 0.01 -25.76
CA ARG A 293 -15.78 1.15 -26.57
C ARG A 293 -17.26 1.02 -26.97
#